data_55104dd5b42613e83a306ff112d00445
#
_entry.id   55104dd5b42613e83a306ff112d00445
#
_cell.length_a   1.000
_cell.length_b   1.000
_cell.length_c   1.000
_cell.angle_alpha   90.00
_cell.angle_beta   90.00
_cell.angle_gamma   90.00
#
_symmetry.space_group_name_H-M   'P 1'
#
loop_
_entity.id
_entity.type
_entity.pdbx_description
1 polymer ?
#
loop_
_entity_poly.entity_id
_entity_poly.type
_entity_poly.pdbx_seq_one_letter_code
_entity_poly.pdbx_strand_id
1 'polypeptide(L)'
;MKTYIQINPQDNVCVALAPIAAGTQINAGTTVTTLEDIPQGHKIALADIKEGEKVIKYGFPIGVAKQDIKAGSWVHVHNVKTGLGDVLDYEYNPSGSELEPTEHAHFMGYRREDGRVGVRNEIWIIPTVGCVNSIASALEKQAKSLAVGTVEDIVAFPHPYGCSQMGGDQENTRKALADLIHHPNAGGVLVLGLGCENSNITVLMDYIGEYDKNRVKFLQCQDVEDEQAAAMELLKELADYAGTFKREPIDASELIIGMKCGGSDGLSGITANPTVGAFSDLLISKGGTTILTEVPEMFGAETLLMNRCANEELFNKTVDLINNFKNYFTSHNQTIYENPSPGNKKGGISTLEDKSLGCTQKSGSALVKGVLEYTEPVHTKGLNLLSAPGNDLVAATALALSGAHIVLFTTGRGTPFASPVPTVKISSNSKLAGHKDNWIDFNAGRLVEDMPMEMLSKELFEYVLAVASGKKVKAEEAGFHDMAIFKQGVTL
;
A
#
# COMPACT_ATOMS: atom_id res chain seq x y z
N MET A 1 28.11 -15.75 -2.54
CA MET A 1 26.77 -15.29 -2.11
C MET A 1 26.75 -15.24 -0.58
N LYS A 2 26.40 -14.10 0.04
CA LYS A 2 26.31 -13.99 1.50
C LYS A 2 25.16 -14.87 2.00
N THR A 3 25.38 -15.62 3.07
CA THR A 3 24.36 -16.51 3.66
C THR A 3 23.63 -15.86 4.87
N TYR A 4 24.15 -14.74 5.36
CA TYR A 4 23.57 -13.95 6.46
C TYR A 4 23.95 -12.48 6.32
N ILE A 5 23.24 -11.61 7.02
CA ILE A 5 23.47 -10.15 7.05
C ILE A 5 23.21 -9.59 8.46
N GLN A 6 24.15 -8.80 8.99
CA GLN A 6 23.92 -7.84 10.07
C GLN A 6 23.59 -6.51 9.40
N ILE A 7 22.41 -5.93 9.70
CA ILE A 7 21.88 -4.76 8.98
C ILE A 7 22.51 -3.47 9.49
N ASN A 8 22.62 -3.36 10.81
CA ASN A 8 23.24 -2.23 11.49
C ASN A 8 24.37 -2.74 12.40
N PRO A 9 25.51 -2.03 12.52
CA PRO A 9 26.59 -2.43 13.44
C PRO A 9 26.16 -2.56 14.91
N GLN A 10 25.08 -1.90 15.32
CA GLN A 10 24.54 -1.98 16.70
C GLN A 10 23.62 -3.18 16.92
N ASP A 11 23.27 -3.94 15.86
CA ASP A 11 22.40 -5.09 15.97
C ASP A 11 23.08 -6.20 16.79
N ASN A 12 22.34 -6.77 17.75
CA ASN A 12 22.75 -7.98 18.47
C ASN A 12 22.20 -9.26 17.83
N VAL A 13 21.60 -9.14 16.66
CA VAL A 13 21.19 -10.27 15.79
C VAL A 13 21.65 -10.04 14.36
N CYS A 14 21.80 -11.13 13.60
CA CYS A 14 21.86 -11.09 12.14
C CYS A 14 20.73 -11.91 11.54
N VAL A 15 20.47 -11.74 10.25
CA VAL A 15 19.38 -12.44 9.51
C VAL A 15 19.97 -13.43 8.53
N ALA A 16 19.46 -14.66 8.53
CA ALA A 16 19.81 -15.70 7.58
C ALA A 16 19.22 -15.40 6.19
N LEU A 17 20.05 -15.22 5.19
CA LEU A 17 19.65 -15.01 3.79
C LEU A 17 19.36 -16.33 3.06
N ALA A 18 19.84 -17.44 3.59
CA ALA A 18 19.56 -18.81 3.19
C ALA A 18 19.43 -19.68 4.45
N PRO A 19 18.88 -20.91 4.36
CA PRO A 19 18.89 -21.82 5.51
C PRO A 19 20.33 -22.09 5.97
N ILE A 20 20.56 -22.03 7.29
CA ILE A 20 21.87 -22.22 7.93
C ILE A 20 21.77 -23.41 8.87
N ALA A 21 22.64 -24.41 8.70
CA ALA A 21 22.69 -25.58 9.56
C ALA A 21 23.30 -25.30 10.93
N ALA A 22 22.92 -26.08 11.94
CA ALA A 22 23.57 -26.11 13.24
C ALA A 22 25.10 -26.34 13.09
N GLY A 23 25.90 -25.72 13.96
CA GLY A 23 27.36 -25.82 13.90
C GLY A 23 28.04 -24.94 12.86
N THR A 24 27.29 -24.12 12.12
CA THR A 24 27.84 -23.18 11.14
C THR A 24 28.44 -21.96 11.81
N GLN A 25 29.65 -21.57 11.42
CA GLN A 25 30.31 -20.35 11.93
C GLN A 25 29.80 -19.11 11.21
N ILE A 26 29.35 -18.13 11.97
CA ILE A 26 28.86 -16.82 11.51
C ILE A 26 29.87 -15.75 11.92
N ASN A 27 30.33 -14.94 10.95
CA ASN A 27 31.27 -13.84 11.17
C ASN A 27 30.57 -12.50 10.80
N ALA A 28 29.85 -11.93 11.75
CA ALA A 28 29.07 -10.68 11.59
C ALA A 28 29.46 -9.70 12.72
N GLY A 29 30.58 -9.00 12.57
CA GLY A 29 31.15 -8.16 13.62
C GLY A 29 31.77 -8.96 14.77
N THR A 30 31.13 -10.04 15.18
CA THR A 30 31.60 -11.07 16.13
C THR A 30 31.53 -12.44 15.48
N THR A 31 32.28 -13.41 16.00
CA THR A 31 32.23 -14.79 15.53
C THR A 31 31.39 -15.63 16.48
N VAL A 32 30.29 -16.20 15.98
CA VAL A 32 29.43 -17.12 16.74
C VAL A 32 29.19 -18.42 15.94
N THR A 33 28.87 -19.52 16.63
CA THR A 33 28.50 -20.78 16.02
C THR A 33 27.02 -21.03 16.24
N THR A 34 26.28 -21.33 15.18
CA THR A 34 24.83 -21.64 15.30
C THR A 34 24.61 -22.88 16.15
N LEU A 35 23.67 -22.80 17.09
CA LEU A 35 23.36 -23.89 18.01
C LEU A 35 22.30 -24.84 17.46
N GLU A 36 21.55 -24.40 16.45
CA GLU A 36 20.43 -25.11 15.83
C GLU A 36 20.29 -24.67 14.37
N ASP A 37 19.44 -25.39 13.60
CA ASP A 37 19.14 -25.04 12.21
C ASP A 37 18.33 -23.74 12.15
N ILE A 38 18.74 -22.79 11.35
CA ILE A 38 18.10 -21.47 11.19
C ILE A 38 17.44 -21.37 9.82
N PRO A 39 16.11 -21.20 9.75
CA PRO A 39 15.45 -21.00 8.46
C PRO A 39 15.80 -19.66 7.80
N GLN A 40 15.64 -19.57 6.47
CA GLN A 40 15.78 -18.31 5.74
C GLN A 40 14.84 -17.24 6.29
N GLY A 41 15.33 -16.01 6.40
CA GLY A 41 14.60 -14.86 6.93
C GLY A 41 14.57 -14.76 8.45
N HIS A 42 15.07 -15.78 9.16
CA HIS A 42 15.09 -15.81 10.62
C HIS A 42 16.39 -15.23 11.19
N LYS A 43 16.35 -14.90 12.49
CA LYS A 43 17.41 -14.19 13.20
C LYS A 43 18.29 -15.13 14.03
N ILE A 44 19.57 -14.80 14.11
CA ILE A 44 20.61 -15.49 14.90
C ILE A 44 21.16 -14.49 15.90
N ALA A 45 21.25 -14.85 17.18
CA ALA A 45 21.87 -14.03 18.20
C ALA A 45 23.38 -13.91 17.97
N LEU A 46 23.93 -12.70 17.94
CA LEU A 46 25.36 -12.41 17.77
C LEU A 46 26.09 -12.30 19.13
N ALA A 47 25.33 -12.17 20.22
CA ALA A 47 25.82 -12.12 21.59
C ALA A 47 24.82 -12.81 22.53
N ASP A 48 25.23 -13.11 23.76
CA ASP A 48 24.31 -13.51 24.82
C ASP A 48 23.37 -12.34 25.13
N ILE A 49 22.04 -12.59 25.18
CA ILE A 49 21.02 -11.60 25.51
C ILE A 49 20.30 -12.13 26.75
N LYS A 50 20.32 -11.38 27.86
CA LYS A 50 19.67 -11.78 29.10
C LYS A 50 18.17 -11.58 29.04
N GLU A 51 17.42 -12.36 29.86
CA GLU A 51 16.01 -12.11 30.08
C GLU A 51 15.74 -10.65 30.44
N GLY A 52 14.75 -10.03 29.76
CA GLY A 52 14.42 -8.62 29.93
C GLY A 52 15.25 -7.65 29.09
N GLU A 53 16.34 -8.08 28.48
CA GLU A 53 17.13 -7.22 27.59
C GLU A 53 16.50 -7.08 26.20
N LYS A 54 16.87 -5.99 25.52
CA LYS A 54 16.37 -5.65 24.20
C LYS A 54 17.05 -6.49 23.11
N VAL A 55 16.26 -7.02 22.20
CA VAL A 55 16.72 -7.58 20.92
C VAL A 55 16.78 -6.43 19.92
N ILE A 56 17.95 -6.18 19.34
CA ILE A 56 18.22 -5.04 18.45
C ILE A 56 18.39 -5.52 17.00
N LYS A 57 17.62 -4.91 16.09
CA LYS A 57 17.70 -5.08 14.63
C LYS A 57 17.40 -3.75 13.96
N TYR A 58 18.03 -3.44 12.85
CA TYR A 58 17.96 -2.13 12.18
C TYR A 58 18.51 -0.96 13.05
N GLY A 59 19.29 -1.23 14.09
CA GLY A 59 19.74 -0.26 15.08
C GLY A 59 18.67 0.08 16.14
N PHE A 60 17.52 -0.61 16.15
CA PHE A 60 16.40 -0.33 17.05
C PHE A 60 15.91 -1.60 17.76
N PRO A 61 15.28 -1.45 18.95
CA PRO A 61 14.66 -2.58 19.63
C PRO A 61 13.52 -3.19 18.81
N ILE A 62 13.59 -4.49 18.55
CA ILE A 62 12.52 -5.26 17.92
C ILE A 62 11.72 -6.09 18.92
N GLY A 63 11.98 -5.93 20.20
CA GLY A 63 11.32 -6.63 21.30
C GLY A 63 12.27 -6.88 22.46
N VAL A 64 11.78 -7.67 23.41
CA VAL A 64 12.46 -8.00 24.66
C VAL A 64 12.61 -9.50 24.79
N ALA A 65 13.76 -9.97 25.25
CA ALA A 65 14.02 -11.39 25.52
C ALA A 65 13.11 -11.93 26.65
N LYS A 66 12.43 -13.05 26.41
CA LYS A 66 11.57 -13.74 27.40
C LYS A 66 12.38 -14.60 28.37
N GLN A 67 13.58 -14.94 27.99
CA GLN A 67 14.52 -15.81 28.68
C GLN A 67 15.93 -15.51 28.19
N ASP A 68 16.95 -16.02 28.87
CA ASP A 68 18.32 -15.94 28.40
C ASP A 68 18.47 -16.57 27.01
N ILE A 69 19.00 -15.83 26.04
CA ILE A 69 19.28 -16.25 24.67
C ILE A 69 20.80 -16.31 24.52
N LYS A 70 21.33 -17.46 24.18
CA LYS A 70 22.76 -17.65 23.93
C LYS A 70 23.17 -17.19 22.54
N ALA A 71 24.39 -16.69 22.43
CA ALA A 71 25.00 -16.42 21.12
C ALA A 71 24.93 -17.67 20.22
N GLY A 72 24.52 -17.49 18.97
CA GLY A 72 24.30 -18.57 18.00
C GLY A 72 22.89 -19.19 18.03
N SER A 73 22.04 -18.83 18.99
CA SER A 73 20.65 -19.32 19.05
C SER A 73 19.75 -18.69 18.00
N TRP A 74 18.74 -19.43 17.60
CA TRP A 74 17.61 -18.90 16.81
C TRP A 74 16.77 -17.93 17.67
N VAL A 75 16.58 -16.72 17.17
CA VAL A 75 15.83 -15.65 17.83
C VAL A 75 14.47 -15.50 17.16
N HIS A 76 13.40 -15.86 17.89
CA HIS A 76 12.04 -15.81 17.34
C HIS A 76 10.98 -15.75 18.46
N VAL A 77 9.70 -15.93 18.12
CA VAL A 77 8.53 -15.83 19.05
C VAL A 77 8.62 -16.69 20.30
N HIS A 78 9.41 -17.76 20.31
CA HIS A 78 9.60 -18.64 21.48
C HIS A 78 10.45 -17.97 22.56
N ASN A 79 11.34 -17.07 22.20
CA ASN A 79 12.27 -16.39 23.13
C ASN A 79 12.25 -14.86 23.07
N VAL A 80 11.40 -14.24 22.21
CA VAL A 80 11.21 -12.79 22.12
C VAL A 80 9.73 -12.45 22.26
N LYS A 81 9.43 -11.35 22.94
CA LYS A 81 8.10 -10.73 23.06
C LYS A 81 8.15 -9.26 22.68
N THR A 82 6.99 -8.68 22.37
CA THR A 82 6.85 -7.23 22.15
C THR A 82 7.23 -6.44 23.41
N GLY A 83 7.83 -5.29 23.23
CA GLY A 83 8.06 -4.29 24.27
C GLY A 83 7.09 -3.10 24.16
N LEU A 84 6.11 -3.16 23.22
CA LEU A 84 5.13 -2.10 23.03
C LEU A 84 4.16 -2.01 24.20
N GLY A 85 3.86 -0.76 24.60
CA GLY A 85 2.84 -0.39 25.58
C GLY A 85 1.66 0.31 24.91
N ASP A 86 0.88 1.00 25.74
CA ASP A 86 -0.33 1.74 25.35
C ASP A 86 -0.01 3.02 24.54
N VAL A 87 -0.98 3.93 24.47
CA VAL A 87 -0.82 5.29 23.92
C VAL A 87 0.34 6.01 24.61
N LEU A 88 1.23 6.62 23.83
CA LEU A 88 2.44 7.28 24.32
C LEU A 88 2.37 8.77 24.04
N ASP A 89 3.05 9.52 24.87
CA ASP A 89 3.44 10.91 24.59
C ASP A 89 4.75 10.90 23.80
N TYR A 90 4.83 11.76 22.80
CA TYR A 90 5.99 11.86 21.91
C TYR A 90 6.58 13.26 21.93
N GLU A 91 7.89 13.36 21.73
CA GLU A 91 8.61 14.62 21.62
C GLU A 91 9.12 14.81 20.20
N TYR A 92 8.96 16.01 19.65
CA TYR A 92 9.43 16.34 18.31
C TYR A 92 10.94 16.61 18.32
N ASN A 93 11.69 15.67 17.78
CA ASN A 93 13.15 15.75 17.59
C ASN A 93 13.45 15.70 16.09
N PRO A 94 13.35 16.85 15.36
CA PRO A 94 13.44 16.87 13.92
C PRO A 94 14.77 16.28 13.42
N SER A 95 14.67 15.29 12.55
CA SER A 95 15.79 14.63 11.90
C SER A 95 15.42 14.37 10.44
N GLY A 96 16.19 14.84 9.54
CA GLY A 96 15.95 14.70 8.10
C GLY A 96 16.20 16.00 7.37
N SER A 97 16.26 15.91 6.07
CA SER A 97 16.47 17.06 5.18
C SER A 97 15.64 16.90 3.92
N GLU A 98 15.43 18.00 3.22
CA GLU A 98 14.88 17.97 1.87
C GLU A 98 15.78 17.13 0.97
N LEU A 99 15.16 16.39 0.07
CA LEU A 99 15.91 15.72 -0.99
C LEU A 99 16.32 16.72 -2.07
N GLU A 100 17.53 16.57 -2.55
CA GLU A 100 18.01 17.41 -3.67
C GLU A 100 17.21 17.09 -4.94
N PRO A 101 16.70 18.11 -5.63
CA PRO A 101 16.02 17.92 -6.91
C PRO A 101 16.92 17.24 -7.93
N THR A 102 16.35 16.31 -8.70
CA THR A 102 17.06 15.62 -9.77
C THR A 102 16.43 15.91 -11.14
N GLU A 103 17.09 15.49 -12.22
CA GLU A 103 16.59 15.68 -13.57
C GLU A 103 15.17 15.16 -13.76
N HIS A 104 14.38 15.88 -14.56
CA HIS A 104 13.02 15.50 -14.91
C HIS A 104 12.98 14.14 -15.60
N ALA A 105 11.92 13.40 -15.34
CA ALA A 105 11.56 12.18 -16.04
C ALA A 105 10.13 12.30 -16.54
N HIS A 106 9.79 11.54 -17.58
CA HIS A 106 8.46 11.61 -18.20
C HIS A 106 7.87 10.22 -18.36
N PHE A 107 6.55 10.17 -18.38
CA PHE A 107 5.78 9.01 -18.76
C PHE A 107 4.68 9.41 -19.77
N MET A 108 4.12 8.44 -20.46
CA MET A 108 3.03 8.67 -21.42
C MET A 108 1.69 8.47 -20.70
N GLY A 109 1.06 9.56 -20.24
CA GLY A 109 -0.19 9.56 -19.50
C GLY A 109 -1.33 10.26 -20.23
N TYR A 110 -2.51 10.28 -19.60
CA TYR A 110 -3.71 10.94 -20.09
C TYR A 110 -3.99 12.20 -19.29
N ARG A 111 -4.01 13.37 -19.93
CA ARG A 111 -4.45 14.62 -19.29
C ARG A 111 -5.95 14.76 -19.44
N ARG A 112 -6.63 14.92 -18.33
CA ARG A 112 -8.08 15.15 -18.28
C ARG A 112 -8.41 16.63 -18.49
N GLU A 113 -9.67 16.95 -18.81
CA GLU A 113 -10.14 18.31 -19.04
C GLU A 113 -9.95 19.23 -17.82
N ASP A 114 -9.99 18.68 -16.60
CA ASP A 114 -9.72 19.39 -15.36
C ASP A 114 -8.23 19.54 -15.02
N GLY A 115 -7.34 19.10 -15.92
CA GLY A 115 -5.89 19.18 -15.81
C GLY A 115 -5.25 18.03 -15.03
N ARG A 116 -6.03 17.17 -14.33
CA ARG A 116 -5.50 15.98 -13.66
C ARG A 116 -4.97 14.96 -14.67
N VAL A 117 -4.13 14.07 -14.18
CA VAL A 117 -3.44 13.08 -15.00
C VAL A 117 -3.85 11.66 -14.59
N GLY A 118 -4.16 10.83 -15.57
CA GLY A 118 -4.37 9.39 -15.40
C GLY A 118 -3.26 8.58 -16.06
N VAL A 119 -2.97 7.41 -15.51
CA VAL A 119 -2.06 6.40 -16.09
C VAL A 119 -2.82 5.30 -16.83
N ARG A 120 -4.16 5.31 -16.72
CA ARG A 120 -5.10 4.46 -17.44
C ARG A 120 -6.21 5.31 -18.05
N ASN A 121 -6.91 4.73 -19.01
CA ASN A 121 -8.10 5.30 -19.64
C ASN A 121 -9.21 4.26 -19.68
N GLU A 122 -9.66 3.90 -18.49
CA GLU A 122 -10.68 2.88 -18.27
C GLU A 122 -12.06 3.51 -18.14
N ILE A 123 -13.12 2.70 -18.32
CA ILE A 123 -14.47 3.06 -17.94
C ILE A 123 -14.82 2.30 -16.68
N TRP A 124 -15.20 3.04 -15.64
CA TRP A 124 -15.54 2.47 -14.35
C TRP A 124 -17.05 2.44 -14.13
N ILE A 125 -17.57 1.30 -13.68
CA ILE A 125 -18.95 1.14 -13.24
C ILE A 125 -18.95 1.11 -11.72
N ILE A 126 -19.50 2.14 -11.10
CA ILE A 126 -19.47 2.34 -9.66
C ILE A 126 -20.89 2.19 -9.10
N PRO A 127 -21.23 1.04 -8.47
CA PRO A 127 -22.50 0.89 -7.76
C PRO A 127 -22.59 1.81 -6.56
N THR A 128 -23.74 2.44 -6.32
CA THR A 128 -23.98 3.20 -5.08
C THR A 128 -24.34 2.29 -3.91
N VAL A 129 -24.79 1.06 -4.22
CA VAL A 129 -25.25 0.08 -3.23
C VAL A 129 -25.01 -1.35 -3.68
N GLY A 130 -24.77 -2.24 -2.73
CA GLY A 130 -24.53 -3.67 -2.99
C GLY A 130 -25.65 -4.38 -3.74
N CYS A 131 -26.90 -3.89 -3.69
CA CYS A 131 -28.06 -4.49 -4.38
C CYS A 131 -27.92 -4.51 -5.91
N VAL A 132 -27.16 -3.61 -6.51
CA VAL A 132 -26.93 -3.54 -7.97
C VAL A 132 -25.58 -4.12 -8.41
N ASN A 133 -24.82 -4.75 -7.51
CA ASN A 133 -23.52 -5.34 -7.83
C ASN A 133 -23.58 -6.36 -8.98
N SER A 134 -24.63 -7.22 -9.00
CA SER A 134 -24.79 -8.23 -10.05
C SER A 134 -25.04 -7.60 -11.41
N ILE A 135 -25.79 -6.49 -11.46
CA ILE A 135 -26.02 -5.70 -12.68
C ILE A 135 -24.69 -5.08 -13.14
N ALA A 136 -23.95 -4.43 -12.24
CA ALA A 136 -22.65 -3.84 -12.55
C ALA A 136 -21.66 -4.88 -13.12
N SER A 137 -21.57 -6.07 -12.51
CA SER A 137 -20.71 -7.15 -12.99
C SER A 137 -21.17 -7.76 -14.32
N ALA A 138 -22.49 -7.77 -14.60
CA ALA A 138 -23.02 -8.20 -15.90
C ALA A 138 -22.69 -7.17 -16.98
N LEU A 139 -22.86 -5.87 -16.68
CA LEU A 139 -22.53 -4.76 -17.58
C LEU A 139 -21.03 -4.73 -17.92
N GLU A 140 -20.15 -4.94 -16.94
CA GLU A 140 -18.72 -5.06 -17.18
C GLU A 140 -18.40 -6.10 -18.26
N LYS A 141 -19.01 -7.29 -18.17
CA LYS A 141 -18.79 -8.37 -19.13
C LYS A 141 -19.37 -8.04 -20.52
N GLN A 142 -20.58 -7.46 -20.57
CA GLN A 142 -21.25 -7.12 -21.80
C GLN A 142 -20.54 -5.97 -22.55
N ALA A 143 -20.04 -5.00 -21.80
CA ALA A 143 -19.41 -3.80 -22.34
C ALA A 143 -17.91 -3.99 -22.71
N LYS A 144 -17.29 -5.15 -22.45
CA LYS A 144 -15.87 -5.38 -22.79
C LYS A 144 -15.51 -5.07 -24.25
N SER A 145 -16.45 -5.25 -25.18
CA SER A 145 -16.27 -4.93 -26.59
C SER A 145 -16.14 -3.42 -26.89
N LEU A 146 -16.49 -2.55 -25.92
CA LEU A 146 -16.32 -1.10 -26.03
C LEU A 146 -14.89 -0.66 -25.68
N ALA A 147 -14.06 -1.54 -25.07
CA ALA A 147 -12.66 -1.29 -24.81
C ALA A 147 -11.86 -1.40 -26.11
N VAL A 148 -11.89 -0.33 -26.90
CA VAL A 148 -11.19 -0.23 -28.19
C VAL A 148 -10.43 1.10 -28.31
N GLY A 149 -9.40 1.13 -29.15
CA GLY A 149 -8.59 2.32 -29.37
C GLY A 149 -7.80 2.71 -28.12
N THR A 150 -8.11 3.86 -27.54
CA THR A 150 -7.47 4.35 -26.31
C THR A 150 -8.24 3.99 -25.04
N VAL A 151 -9.43 3.41 -25.14
CA VAL A 151 -10.18 2.86 -23.99
C VAL A 151 -9.55 1.50 -23.62
N GLU A 152 -8.94 1.40 -22.47
CA GLU A 152 -8.06 0.28 -22.10
C GLU A 152 -8.83 -0.89 -21.47
N ASP A 153 -9.89 -0.62 -20.70
CA ASP A 153 -10.77 -1.63 -20.10
C ASP A 153 -12.10 -1.04 -19.62
N ILE A 154 -13.04 -1.92 -19.29
CA ILE A 154 -14.29 -1.62 -18.59
C ILE A 154 -14.27 -2.40 -17.28
N VAL A 155 -14.40 -1.72 -16.14
CA VAL A 155 -14.23 -2.31 -14.81
C VAL A 155 -15.37 -1.93 -13.89
N ALA A 156 -15.96 -2.92 -13.20
CA ALA A 156 -16.95 -2.68 -12.16
C ALA A 156 -16.30 -2.83 -10.76
N PHE A 157 -16.73 -1.99 -9.81
CA PHE A 157 -16.27 -2.02 -8.43
C PHE A 157 -17.37 -2.41 -7.45
N PRO A 158 -17.80 -3.67 -7.40
CA PRO A 158 -18.83 -4.14 -6.49
C PRO A 158 -18.39 -4.00 -5.02
N HIS A 159 -19.32 -3.59 -4.16
CA HIS A 159 -19.11 -3.48 -2.71
C HIS A 159 -20.43 -3.75 -1.95
N PRO A 160 -20.36 -4.20 -0.67
CA PRO A 160 -21.56 -4.60 0.08
C PRO A 160 -22.29 -3.44 0.79
N TYR A 161 -21.89 -2.20 0.58
CA TYR A 161 -22.36 -1.04 1.33
C TYR A 161 -23.33 -0.16 0.53
N GLY A 162 -23.58 1.07 1.02
CA GLY A 162 -24.45 2.08 0.41
C GLY A 162 -25.85 2.14 1.01
N CYS A 163 -26.26 1.09 1.73
CA CYS A 163 -27.51 1.04 2.47
C CYS A 163 -27.25 0.45 3.87
N SER A 164 -28.12 0.79 4.84
CA SER A 164 -28.07 0.22 6.22
C SER A 164 -26.78 0.48 6.99
N GLN A 165 -26.01 1.46 6.59
CA GLN A 165 -24.86 1.97 7.35
C GLN A 165 -25.27 3.17 8.21
N MET A 166 -24.51 3.43 9.28
CA MET A 166 -24.75 4.53 10.22
C MET A 166 -23.46 5.32 10.48
N GLY A 167 -23.63 6.61 10.81
CA GLY A 167 -22.54 7.47 11.27
C GLY A 167 -21.34 7.53 10.32
N GLY A 168 -20.14 7.36 10.87
CA GLY A 168 -18.89 7.48 10.11
C GLY A 168 -18.75 6.49 8.97
N ASP A 169 -19.28 5.27 9.10
CA ASP A 169 -19.22 4.28 8.01
C ASP A 169 -20.03 4.72 6.78
N GLN A 170 -21.19 5.33 6.99
CA GLN A 170 -22.01 5.84 5.90
C GLN A 170 -21.34 7.03 5.22
N GLU A 171 -20.77 7.93 6.02
CA GLU A 171 -20.01 9.09 5.55
C GLU A 171 -18.79 8.67 4.73
N ASN A 172 -18.00 7.72 5.25
CA ASN A 172 -16.82 7.18 4.57
C ASN A 172 -17.19 6.47 3.26
N THR A 173 -18.29 5.75 3.21
CA THR A 173 -18.75 5.10 1.96
C THR A 173 -19.08 6.13 0.89
N ARG A 174 -19.79 7.22 1.24
CA ARG A 174 -20.13 8.29 0.30
C ARG A 174 -18.91 9.00 -0.24
N LYS A 175 -17.95 9.35 0.65
CA LYS A 175 -16.68 9.95 0.27
C LYS A 175 -15.86 9.01 -0.63
N ALA A 176 -15.73 7.73 -0.26
CA ALA A 176 -15.01 6.74 -1.04
C ALA A 176 -15.57 6.60 -2.46
N LEU A 177 -16.90 6.57 -2.61
CA LEU A 177 -17.53 6.51 -3.93
C LEU A 177 -17.27 7.80 -4.73
N ALA A 178 -17.36 8.98 -4.10
CA ALA A 178 -17.07 10.25 -4.75
C ALA A 178 -15.60 10.33 -5.22
N ASP A 179 -14.64 9.87 -4.39
CA ASP A 179 -13.21 9.85 -4.74
C ASP A 179 -12.93 8.95 -5.93
N LEU A 180 -13.56 7.76 -6.00
CA LEU A 180 -13.44 6.87 -7.15
C LEU A 180 -14.06 7.50 -8.42
N ILE A 181 -15.21 8.16 -8.31
CA ILE A 181 -15.85 8.85 -9.42
C ILE A 181 -14.94 9.93 -9.99
N HIS A 182 -14.18 10.61 -9.14
CA HIS A 182 -13.22 11.62 -9.54
C HIS A 182 -11.86 11.08 -9.98
N HIS A 183 -11.57 9.80 -9.78
CA HIS A 183 -10.22 9.26 -10.02
C HIS A 183 -9.80 9.39 -11.48
N PRO A 184 -8.63 9.98 -11.79
CA PRO A 184 -8.25 10.31 -13.17
C PRO A 184 -7.85 9.10 -14.04
N ASN A 185 -7.64 7.90 -13.47
CA ASN A 185 -7.46 6.68 -14.25
C ASN A 185 -8.74 6.28 -15.01
N ALA A 186 -9.92 6.70 -14.53
CA ALA A 186 -11.16 6.53 -15.26
C ALA A 186 -11.31 7.62 -16.33
N GLY A 187 -11.32 7.23 -17.59
CA GLY A 187 -11.69 8.09 -18.71
C GLY A 187 -13.20 8.35 -18.79
N GLY A 188 -14.00 7.44 -18.24
CA GLY A 188 -15.45 7.56 -18.09
C GLY A 188 -15.96 6.81 -16.86
N VAL A 189 -17.04 7.28 -16.24
CA VAL A 189 -17.65 6.67 -15.06
C VAL A 189 -19.16 6.56 -15.23
N LEU A 190 -19.69 5.35 -15.05
CA LEU A 190 -21.13 5.10 -14.88
C LEU A 190 -21.40 4.88 -13.39
N VAL A 191 -22.12 5.79 -12.76
CA VAL A 191 -22.64 5.65 -11.40
C VAL A 191 -23.98 4.93 -11.47
N LEU A 192 -24.05 3.73 -10.90
CA LEU A 192 -25.21 2.85 -10.97
C LEU A 192 -25.91 2.79 -9.61
N GLY A 193 -27.06 3.46 -9.49
CA GLY A 193 -27.92 3.47 -8.31
C GLY A 193 -29.10 2.51 -8.41
N LEU A 194 -29.61 2.08 -7.24
CA LEU A 194 -30.88 1.36 -7.17
C LEU A 194 -32.05 2.34 -7.18
N GLY A 195 -32.08 3.29 -6.23
CA GLY A 195 -33.10 4.31 -6.08
C GLY A 195 -33.63 4.51 -4.65
N CYS A 196 -33.61 3.46 -3.82
CA CYS A 196 -34.13 3.51 -2.44
C CYS A 196 -33.05 3.41 -1.36
N GLU A 197 -31.79 3.36 -1.73
CA GLU A 197 -30.65 3.27 -0.81
C GLU A 197 -30.35 4.58 -0.06
N ASN A 198 -29.73 4.48 1.11
CA ASN A 198 -29.35 5.64 1.91
C ASN A 198 -28.30 6.53 1.23
N SER A 199 -27.44 5.96 0.39
CA SER A 199 -26.42 6.65 -0.39
C SER A 199 -26.83 6.74 -1.87
N ASN A 200 -28.10 7.06 -2.16
CA ASN A 200 -28.61 7.21 -3.50
C ASN A 200 -27.92 8.35 -4.28
N ILE A 201 -28.12 8.39 -5.57
CA ILE A 201 -27.46 9.35 -6.47
C ILE A 201 -27.68 10.80 -6.00
N THR A 202 -28.88 11.18 -5.56
CA THR A 202 -29.19 12.55 -5.10
C THR A 202 -28.31 12.94 -3.89
N VAL A 203 -28.19 12.05 -2.92
CA VAL A 203 -27.34 12.28 -1.73
C VAL A 203 -25.85 12.29 -2.14
N LEU A 204 -25.46 11.41 -3.06
CA LEU A 204 -24.07 11.28 -3.49
C LEU A 204 -23.59 12.51 -4.26
N MET A 205 -24.48 13.22 -4.94
CA MET A 205 -24.18 14.46 -5.67
C MET A 205 -23.59 15.56 -4.75
N ASP A 206 -23.97 15.61 -3.47
CA ASP A 206 -23.43 16.57 -2.50
C ASP A 206 -21.93 16.29 -2.19
N TYR A 207 -21.50 15.04 -2.32
CA TYR A 207 -20.10 14.61 -2.14
C TYR A 207 -19.29 14.70 -3.41
N ILE A 208 -19.90 14.44 -4.57
CA ILE A 208 -19.25 14.54 -5.89
C ILE A 208 -18.97 16.02 -6.23
N GLY A 209 -19.91 16.92 -5.92
CA GLY A 209 -19.77 18.32 -6.25
C GLY A 209 -19.71 18.56 -7.76
N GLU A 210 -18.77 19.38 -8.22
CA GLU A 210 -18.59 19.67 -9.66
C GLU A 210 -17.97 18.48 -10.39
N TYR A 211 -18.52 18.15 -11.56
CA TYR A 211 -18.02 17.06 -12.40
C TYR A 211 -18.26 17.35 -13.90
N ASP A 212 -17.46 16.72 -14.75
CA ASP A 212 -17.67 16.73 -16.20
C ASP A 212 -18.81 15.77 -16.59
N LYS A 213 -19.91 16.32 -17.13
CA LYS A 213 -21.08 15.57 -17.55
C LYS A 213 -20.85 14.63 -18.75
N ASN A 214 -19.76 14.84 -19.51
CA ASN A 214 -19.37 13.91 -20.57
C ASN A 214 -18.65 12.70 -20.00
N ARG A 215 -17.88 12.90 -18.91
CA ARG A 215 -17.08 11.87 -18.26
C ARG A 215 -17.89 11.05 -17.24
N VAL A 216 -18.89 11.64 -16.58
CA VAL A 216 -19.66 10.97 -15.51
C VAL A 216 -21.14 10.92 -15.90
N LYS A 217 -21.69 9.71 -15.94
CA LYS A 217 -23.10 9.43 -16.20
C LYS A 217 -23.73 8.72 -15.01
N PHE A 218 -25.01 8.93 -14.83
CA PHE A 218 -25.79 8.37 -13.72
C PHE A 218 -26.97 7.57 -14.26
N LEU A 219 -27.22 6.40 -13.67
CA LEU A 219 -28.41 5.59 -13.94
C LEU A 219 -29.01 5.08 -12.63
N GLN A 220 -30.29 5.37 -12.41
CA GLN A 220 -31.06 4.79 -11.32
C GLN A 220 -31.90 3.64 -11.85
N CYS A 221 -31.63 2.41 -11.39
CA CYS A 221 -32.25 1.20 -11.97
C CYS A 221 -33.79 1.18 -11.83
N GLN A 222 -34.34 1.72 -10.72
CA GLN A 222 -35.77 1.74 -10.48
C GLN A 222 -36.56 2.73 -11.39
N ASP A 223 -35.87 3.63 -12.09
CA ASP A 223 -36.51 4.66 -12.91
C ASP A 223 -36.66 4.22 -14.40
N VAL A 224 -36.11 3.08 -14.77
CA VAL A 224 -36.09 2.57 -16.15
C VAL A 224 -36.71 1.16 -16.26
N GLU A 225 -37.26 0.81 -17.43
CA GLU A 225 -37.84 -0.51 -17.66
C GLU A 225 -36.78 -1.59 -17.86
N ASP A 226 -35.66 -1.25 -18.52
CA ASP A 226 -34.53 -2.15 -18.79
C ASP A 226 -33.23 -1.40 -18.45
N GLU A 227 -32.73 -1.64 -17.22
CA GLU A 227 -31.55 -1.01 -16.73
C GLU A 227 -30.29 -1.44 -17.47
N GLN A 228 -30.24 -2.66 -18.02
CA GLN A 228 -29.07 -3.12 -18.76
C GLN A 228 -29.00 -2.43 -20.14
N ALA A 229 -30.12 -2.32 -20.87
CA ALA A 229 -30.15 -1.61 -22.14
C ALA A 229 -29.79 -0.12 -21.95
N ALA A 230 -30.40 0.56 -20.95
CA ALA A 230 -30.14 1.96 -20.67
C ALA A 230 -28.65 2.18 -20.26
N ALA A 231 -28.08 1.31 -19.42
CA ALA A 231 -26.68 1.39 -19.02
C ALA A 231 -25.73 1.19 -20.21
N MET A 232 -26.02 0.26 -21.12
CA MET A 232 -25.19 0.02 -22.31
C MET A 232 -25.13 1.24 -23.24
N GLU A 233 -26.23 1.99 -23.39
CA GLU A 233 -26.23 3.26 -24.13
C GLU A 233 -25.31 4.28 -23.49
N LEU A 234 -25.37 4.47 -22.14
CA LEU A 234 -24.50 5.37 -21.41
C LEU A 234 -23.02 4.94 -21.44
N LEU A 235 -22.77 3.62 -21.36
CA LEU A 235 -21.41 3.09 -21.46
C LEU A 235 -20.80 3.33 -22.85
N LYS A 236 -21.61 3.29 -23.90
CA LYS A 236 -21.18 3.64 -25.25
C LYS A 236 -20.83 5.13 -25.38
N GLU A 237 -21.68 6.02 -24.84
CA GLU A 237 -21.36 7.46 -24.79
C GLU A 237 -20.05 7.73 -24.02
N LEU A 238 -19.86 7.04 -22.89
CA LEU A 238 -18.62 7.15 -22.09
C LEU A 238 -17.40 6.63 -22.86
N ALA A 239 -17.55 5.52 -23.63
CA ALA A 239 -16.48 4.98 -24.45
C ALA A 239 -16.12 5.93 -25.61
N ASP A 240 -17.12 6.52 -26.25
CA ASP A 240 -16.90 7.51 -27.30
C ASP A 240 -16.15 8.75 -26.75
N TYR A 241 -16.54 9.24 -25.58
CA TYR A 241 -15.85 10.37 -24.91
C TYR A 241 -14.43 9.97 -24.48
N ALA A 242 -14.25 8.88 -23.75
CA ALA A 242 -12.95 8.39 -23.31
C ALA A 242 -12.01 8.12 -24.49
N GLY A 243 -12.54 7.65 -25.61
CA GLY A 243 -11.80 7.41 -26.85
C GLY A 243 -11.17 8.65 -27.48
N THR A 244 -11.58 9.86 -27.06
CA THR A 244 -10.98 11.12 -27.53
C THR A 244 -9.62 11.41 -26.90
N PHE A 245 -9.34 10.88 -25.73
CA PHE A 245 -8.08 11.10 -25.03
C PHE A 245 -6.94 10.26 -25.63
N LYS A 246 -5.76 10.85 -25.68
CA LYS A 246 -4.53 10.19 -26.14
C LYS A 246 -3.45 10.34 -25.10
N ARG A 247 -2.54 9.36 -25.05
CA ARG A 247 -1.34 9.47 -24.21
C ARG A 247 -0.43 10.58 -24.72
N GLU A 248 0.05 11.41 -23.81
CA GLU A 248 1.02 12.47 -24.06
C GLU A 248 2.18 12.42 -23.05
N PRO A 249 3.33 13.02 -23.36
CA PRO A 249 4.44 13.11 -22.39
C PRO A 249 4.01 13.95 -21.18
N ILE A 250 4.11 13.38 -19.99
CA ILE A 250 3.77 14.02 -18.71
C ILE A 250 4.96 13.91 -17.78
N ASP A 251 5.27 14.98 -17.07
CA ASP A 251 6.36 15.01 -16.11
C ASP A 251 6.07 14.08 -14.92
N ALA A 252 7.08 13.34 -14.45
CA ALA A 252 6.97 12.42 -13.33
C ALA A 252 6.57 13.12 -12.02
N SER A 253 6.70 14.43 -11.92
CA SER A 253 6.20 15.23 -10.79
C SER A 253 4.67 15.18 -10.63
N GLU A 254 3.94 14.72 -11.64
CA GLU A 254 2.49 14.51 -11.59
C GLU A 254 2.12 13.09 -11.08
N LEU A 255 3.09 12.17 -10.93
CA LEU A 255 2.82 10.83 -10.42
C LEU A 255 2.54 10.84 -8.91
N ILE A 256 1.50 10.10 -8.54
CA ILE A 256 1.13 9.79 -7.16
C ILE A 256 1.19 8.28 -7.00
N ILE A 257 2.06 7.80 -6.12
CA ILE A 257 2.32 6.38 -5.91
C ILE A 257 1.95 5.98 -4.48
N GLY A 258 1.04 5.04 -4.35
CA GLY A 258 0.70 4.42 -3.08
C GLY A 258 1.66 3.30 -2.71
N MET A 259 2.00 3.16 -1.44
CA MET A 259 2.94 2.16 -0.95
C MET A 259 2.34 1.37 0.20
N LYS A 260 2.36 0.05 0.06
CA LYS A 260 1.88 -0.88 1.10
C LYS A 260 2.59 -2.23 1.04
N CYS A 261 2.32 -3.10 2.00
CA CYS A 261 2.81 -4.49 1.97
C CYS A 261 1.72 -5.49 2.38
N GLY A 262 1.91 -6.75 2.00
CA GLY A 262 1.06 -7.85 2.43
C GLY A 262 1.80 -9.19 2.33
N GLY A 263 1.60 -10.08 3.30
CA GLY A 263 2.33 -11.35 3.36
C GLY A 263 3.83 -11.17 3.54
N SER A 264 4.26 -10.21 4.35
CA SER A 264 5.68 -9.90 4.61
C SER A 264 6.42 -11.07 5.27
N ASP A 265 7.70 -11.20 4.98
CA ASP A 265 8.67 -12.12 5.58
C ASP A 265 9.88 -11.38 6.20
N GLY A 266 10.82 -12.12 6.77
CA GLY A 266 12.04 -11.54 7.38
C GLY A 266 12.97 -10.82 6.40
N LEU A 267 12.83 -11.04 5.10
CA LEU A 267 13.59 -10.35 4.05
C LEU A 267 12.91 -9.08 3.56
N SER A 268 11.60 -8.90 3.81
CA SER A 268 10.83 -7.74 3.32
C SER A 268 11.43 -6.39 3.73
N GLY A 269 11.87 -6.26 4.99
CA GLY A 269 12.53 -5.05 5.51
C GLY A 269 14.01 -4.91 5.13
N ILE A 270 14.57 -5.90 4.41
CA ILE A 270 15.97 -5.91 3.96
C ILE A 270 16.06 -5.67 2.45
N THR A 271 15.06 -6.09 1.70
CA THR A 271 15.05 -6.07 0.22
C THR A 271 13.93 -5.21 -0.33
N ALA A 272 12.69 -5.71 -0.40
CA ALA A 272 11.58 -5.06 -1.10
C ALA A 272 11.22 -3.70 -0.50
N ASN A 273 11.09 -3.58 0.82
CA ASN A 273 10.70 -2.31 1.45
C ASN A 273 11.76 -1.21 1.29
N PRO A 274 13.07 -1.47 1.54
CA PRO A 274 14.11 -0.48 1.25
C PRO A 274 14.21 -0.12 -0.25
N THR A 275 13.96 -1.07 -1.18
CA THR A 275 13.95 -0.78 -2.62
C THR A 275 12.80 0.18 -2.97
N VAL A 276 11.60 -0.02 -2.38
CA VAL A 276 10.47 0.93 -2.52
C VAL A 276 10.81 2.27 -1.87
N GLY A 277 11.52 2.28 -0.74
CA GLY A 277 11.98 3.51 -0.09
C GLY A 277 12.94 4.32 -0.98
N ALA A 278 13.92 3.66 -1.59
CA ALA A 278 14.84 4.29 -2.53
C ALA A 278 14.12 4.78 -3.80
N PHE A 279 13.11 4.03 -4.28
CA PHE A 279 12.21 4.49 -5.33
C PHE A 279 11.42 5.73 -4.91
N SER A 280 10.88 5.76 -3.68
CA SER A 280 10.13 6.89 -3.14
C SER A 280 10.99 8.16 -3.13
N ASP A 281 12.21 8.07 -2.62
CA ASP A 281 13.15 9.18 -2.61
C ASP A 281 13.47 9.66 -4.04
N LEU A 282 13.67 8.73 -4.97
CA LEU A 282 13.94 9.08 -6.37
C LEU A 282 12.74 9.77 -7.04
N LEU A 283 11.51 9.32 -6.80
CA LEU A 283 10.31 9.98 -7.34
C LEU A 283 10.11 11.37 -6.71
N ILE A 284 10.28 11.50 -5.40
CA ILE A 284 10.14 12.77 -4.68
C ILE A 284 11.22 13.76 -5.13
N SER A 285 12.45 13.32 -5.36
CA SER A 285 13.51 14.19 -5.91
C SER A 285 13.18 14.74 -7.29
N LYS A 286 12.24 14.12 -8.02
CA LYS A 286 11.69 14.58 -9.30
C LYS A 286 10.38 15.37 -9.15
N GLY A 287 10.01 15.72 -7.90
CA GLY A 287 8.79 16.47 -7.59
C GLY A 287 7.51 15.65 -7.51
N GLY A 288 7.58 14.32 -7.59
CA GLY A 288 6.42 13.44 -7.46
C GLY A 288 5.93 13.24 -6.03
N THR A 289 4.92 12.40 -5.87
CA THR A 289 4.23 12.17 -4.59
C THR A 289 4.17 10.69 -4.25
N THR A 290 4.43 10.38 -2.98
CA THR A 290 4.25 9.03 -2.45
C THR A 290 3.35 9.06 -1.22
N ILE A 291 2.56 8.00 -1.02
CA ILE A 291 1.63 7.85 0.10
C ILE A 291 1.95 6.53 0.81
N LEU A 292 2.35 6.60 2.08
CA LEU A 292 2.50 5.45 2.96
C LEU A 292 1.24 5.29 3.81
N THR A 293 0.72 4.07 3.88
CA THR A 293 -0.45 3.75 4.71
C THR A 293 -0.16 2.55 5.63
N GLU A 294 -1.22 1.90 6.16
CA GLU A 294 -1.14 0.79 7.11
C GLU A 294 -0.64 1.26 8.49
N VAL A 295 -1.38 2.18 9.10
CA VAL A 295 -0.99 2.80 10.39
C VAL A 295 -0.63 1.78 11.48
N PRO A 296 -1.34 0.64 11.64
CA PRO A 296 -0.94 -0.38 12.60
C PRO A 296 0.46 -0.99 12.35
N GLU A 297 0.99 -0.86 11.14
CA GLU A 297 2.34 -1.31 10.79
C GLU A 297 3.41 -0.21 10.97
N MET A 298 3.05 0.90 11.61
CA MET A 298 3.96 1.96 12.04
C MET A 298 4.26 1.88 13.55
N PHE A 299 3.44 1.15 14.32
CA PHE A 299 3.59 1.04 15.78
C PHE A 299 4.93 0.42 16.19
N GLY A 300 5.68 1.12 17.03
CA GLY A 300 7.05 0.76 17.42
C GLY A 300 8.15 1.30 16.47
N ALA A 301 7.76 1.92 15.34
CA ALA A 301 8.64 2.61 14.41
C ALA A 301 8.16 4.06 14.13
N GLU A 302 7.07 4.48 14.77
CA GLU A 302 6.41 5.77 14.53
C GLU A 302 7.32 6.99 14.72
N THR A 303 8.25 6.94 15.67
CA THR A 303 9.18 8.04 15.92
C THR A 303 10.10 8.34 14.74
N LEU A 304 10.39 7.33 13.90
CA LEU A 304 11.16 7.52 12.67
C LEU A 304 10.43 8.40 11.64
N LEU A 305 9.10 8.28 11.59
CA LEU A 305 8.25 9.11 10.73
C LEU A 305 7.98 10.47 11.38
N MET A 306 7.65 10.50 12.67
CA MET A 306 7.38 11.70 13.45
C MET A 306 8.55 12.70 13.39
N ASN A 307 9.79 12.22 13.59
CA ASN A 307 10.97 13.07 13.55
C ASN A 307 11.36 13.55 12.15
N ARG A 308 10.78 12.95 11.10
CA ARG A 308 10.91 13.42 9.71
C ARG A 308 9.77 14.31 9.24
N CYS A 309 8.82 14.67 10.11
CA CYS A 309 7.81 15.67 9.78
C CYS A 309 8.47 17.02 9.47
N ALA A 310 8.02 17.69 8.41
CA ALA A 310 8.61 18.94 7.94
C ALA A 310 8.42 20.10 8.94
N ASN A 311 7.47 19.98 9.87
CA ASN A 311 7.21 20.94 10.91
C ASN A 311 6.44 20.29 12.08
N GLU A 312 6.29 21.04 13.18
CA GLU A 312 5.62 20.59 14.39
C GLU A 312 4.11 20.33 14.20
N GLU A 313 3.44 21.03 13.29
CA GLU A 313 2.03 20.77 12.99
C GLU A 313 1.85 19.36 12.39
N LEU A 314 2.69 18.99 11.43
CA LEU A 314 2.68 17.64 10.84
C LEU A 314 3.11 16.57 11.84
N PHE A 315 4.05 16.88 12.73
CA PHE A 315 4.40 16.00 13.85
C PHE A 315 3.15 15.71 14.70
N ASN A 316 2.44 16.75 15.15
CA ASN A 316 1.23 16.59 15.96
C ASN A 316 0.15 15.79 15.21
N LYS A 317 -0.10 16.06 13.93
CA LYS A 317 -1.01 15.25 13.10
C LYS A 317 -0.57 13.78 13.00
N THR A 318 0.73 13.52 12.94
CA THR A 318 1.26 12.14 12.92
C THR A 318 1.08 11.45 14.27
N VAL A 319 1.24 12.18 15.38
CA VAL A 319 0.93 11.67 16.73
C VAL A 319 -0.55 11.31 16.83
N ASP A 320 -1.45 12.18 16.35
CA ASP A 320 -2.89 11.92 16.33
C ASP A 320 -3.22 10.71 15.44
N LEU A 321 -2.64 10.60 14.25
CA LEU A 321 -2.78 9.47 13.35
C LEU A 321 -2.48 8.14 14.06
N ILE A 322 -1.36 8.06 14.75
CA ILE A 322 -0.92 6.86 15.48
C ILE A 322 -1.82 6.57 16.68
N ASN A 323 -2.06 7.58 17.53
CA ASN A 323 -2.82 7.42 18.76
C ASN A 323 -4.30 7.14 18.50
N ASN A 324 -4.90 7.76 17.47
CA ASN A 324 -6.28 7.47 17.06
C ASN A 324 -6.45 6.02 16.63
N PHE A 325 -5.48 5.46 15.91
CA PHE A 325 -5.53 4.05 15.53
C PHE A 325 -5.31 3.10 16.72
N LYS A 326 -4.44 3.44 17.69
CA LYS A 326 -4.31 2.70 18.95
C LYS A 326 -5.63 2.73 19.73
N ASN A 327 -6.26 3.91 19.83
CA ASN A 327 -7.56 4.08 20.48
C ASN A 327 -8.68 3.32 19.76
N TYR A 328 -8.63 3.21 18.43
CA TYR A 328 -9.57 2.37 17.68
C TYR A 328 -9.50 0.91 18.14
N PHE A 329 -8.31 0.33 18.29
CA PHE A 329 -8.17 -1.05 18.80
C PHE A 329 -8.68 -1.17 20.23
N THR A 330 -8.25 -0.31 21.15
CA THR A 330 -8.60 -0.38 22.57
C THR A 330 -10.08 -0.14 22.82
N SER A 331 -10.74 0.76 22.06
CA SER A 331 -12.18 1.00 22.13
C SER A 331 -13.03 -0.22 21.76
N HIS A 332 -12.45 -1.15 20.96
CA HIS A 332 -13.04 -2.42 20.60
C HIS A 332 -12.54 -3.59 21.46
N ASN A 333 -11.87 -3.32 22.60
CA ASN A 333 -11.26 -4.30 23.48
C ASN A 333 -10.27 -5.25 22.76
N GLN A 334 -9.54 -4.71 21.76
CA GLN A 334 -8.49 -5.45 21.04
C GLN A 334 -7.11 -4.95 21.43
N THR A 335 -6.11 -5.83 21.33
CA THR A 335 -4.72 -5.48 21.58
C THR A 335 -4.13 -4.74 20.36
N ILE A 336 -3.25 -3.77 20.61
CA ILE A 336 -2.58 -3.01 19.54
C ILE A 336 -1.49 -3.82 18.82
N TYR A 337 -1.05 -4.95 19.38
CA TYR A 337 0.09 -5.77 18.92
C TYR A 337 -0.31 -7.18 18.46
N GLU A 338 -1.54 -7.39 17.99
CA GLU A 338 -1.97 -8.67 17.42
C GLU A 338 -1.17 -9.06 16.16
N ASN A 339 -0.83 -8.08 15.33
CA ASN A 339 0.11 -8.24 14.23
C ASN A 339 1.53 -8.51 14.81
N PRO A 340 2.40 -9.36 14.23
CA PRO A 340 2.37 -10.02 12.91
C PRO A 340 1.46 -11.25 12.83
N SER A 341 0.91 -11.50 11.63
CA SER A 341 0.10 -12.68 11.34
C SER A 341 0.90 -13.99 11.48
N PRO A 342 0.23 -15.15 11.60
CA PRO A 342 0.92 -16.45 11.61
C PRO A 342 1.83 -16.66 10.40
N GLY A 343 1.43 -16.17 9.21
CA GLY A 343 2.25 -16.22 7.99
C GLY A 343 3.52 -15.39 8.07
N ASN A 344 3.43 -14.17 8.65
CA ASN A 344 4.60 -13.33 8.88
C ASN A 344 5.58 -13.97 9.88
N LYS A 345 5.05 -14.54 10.98
CA LYS A 345 5.86 -15.24 11.99
C LYS A 345 6.59 -16.44 11.35
N LYS A 346 5.89 -17.25 10.54
CA LYS A 346 6.52 -18.34 9.79
C LYS A 346 7.60 -17.86 8.83
N GLY A 347 7.51 -16.64 8.35
CA GLY A 347 8.48 -15.98 7.47
C GLY A 347 9.67 -15.33 8.18
N GLY A 348 9.75 -15.39 9.52
CA GLY A 348 10.89 -14.87 10.30
C GLY A 348 10.64 -13.58 11.08
N ILE A 349 9.48 -12.93 10.94
CA ILE A 349 9.11 -11.74 11.72
C ILE A 349 8.64 -12.20 13.11
N SER A 350 9.15 -11.58 14.18
CA SER A 350 8.88 -12.04 15.56
C SER A 350 7.86 -11.17 16.31
N THR A 351 7.89 -9.87 16.15
CA THR A 351 7.10 -8.89 16.91
C THR A 351 6.52 -7.83 15.98
N LEU A 352 5.63 -6.98 16.50
CA LEU A 352 5.11 -5.86 15.71
C LEU A 352 6.20 -4.84 15.42
N GLU A 353 7.09 -4.55 16.36
CA GLU A 353 8.24 -3.65 16.18
C GLU A 353 9.16 -4.15 15.06
N ASP A 354 9.46 -5.45 15.03
CA ASP A 354 10.27 -6.07 13.96
C ASP A 354 9.61 -5.87 12.59
N LYS A 355 8.27 -6.02 12.53
CA LYS A 355 7.49 -5.78 11.31
C LYS A 355 7.49 -4.30 10.94
N SER A 356 7.18 -3.42 11.88
CA SER A 356 7.01 -1.98 11.63
C SER A 356 8.31 -1.29 11.20
N LEU A 357 9.43 -1.62 11.84
CA LEU A 357 10.75 -1.13 11.41
C LEU A 357 11.12 -1.57 9.99
N GLY A 358 10.66 -2.76 9.58
CA GLY A 358 10.78 -3.20 8.18
C GLY A 358 9.80 -2.49 7.24
N CYS A 359 8.55 -2.29 7.66
CA CYS A 359 7.49 -1.70 6.83
C CYS A 359 7.72 -0.21 6.56
N THR A 360 8.16 0.55 7.56
CA THR A 360 8.43 1.99 7.43
C THR A 360 9.58 2.32 6.49
N GLN A 361 10.45 1.35 6.17
CA GLN A 361 11.50 1.52 5.15
C GLN A 361 10.94 1.94 3.77
N LYS A 362 9.68 1.59 3.45
CA LYS A 362 9.02 2.02 2.20
C LYS A 362 8.94 3.54 2.04
N SER A 363 8.99 4.30 3.14
CA SER A 363 8.94 5.76 3.12
C SER A 363 10.27 6.44 2.70
N GLY A 364 11.33 5.68 2.48
CA GLY A 364 12.64 6.24 2.17
C GLY A 364 13.18 7.17 3.26
N SER A 365 13.85 8.23 2.85
CA SER A 365 14.46 9.25 3.72
C SER A 365 13.77 10.63 3.64
N ALA A 366 12.84 10.83 2.73
CA ALA A 366 12.14 12.11 2.51
C ALA A 366 11.42 12.63 3.76
N LEU A 367 11.28 13.95 3.86
CA LEU A 367 10.44 14.57 4.88
C LEU A 367 8.95 14.24 4.65
N VAL A 368 8.23 14.00 5.73
CA VAL A 368 6.77 13.89 5.72
C VAL A 368 6.18 15.28 5.48
N LYS A 369 5.48 15.45 4.35
CA LYS A 369 4.88 16.72 3.90
C LYS A 369 3.38 16.80 4.09
N GLY A 370 2.72 15.66 4.33
CA GLY A 370 1.28 15.60 4.56
C GLY A 370 0.87 14.42 5.43
N VAL A 371 -0.24 14.57 6.13
CA VAL A 371 -0.91 13.52 6.90
C VAL A 371 -2.38 13.59 6.51
N LEU A 372 -2.91 12.49 5.99
CA LEU A 372 -4.24 12.39 5.39
C LEU A 372 -5.15 11.52 6.24
N GLU A 373 -6.38 11.95 6.41
CA GLU A 373 -7.44 11.13 6.97
C GLU A 373 -7.93 10.09 5.95
N TYR A 374 -8.66 9.08 6.41
CA TYR A 374 -9.27 8.10 5.52
C TYR A 374 -10.23 8.79 4.54
N THR A 375 -10.13 8.50 3.24
CA THR A 375 -10.86 9.17 2.15
C THR A 375 -10.46 10.63 1.90
N GLU A 376 -9.32 11.08 2.37
CA GLU A 376 -8.83 12.42 2.05
C GLU A 376 -7.92 12.35 0.80
N PRO A 377 -8.23 13.09 -0.28
CA PRO A 377 -7.34 13.21 -1.43
C PRO A 377 -6.03 13.90 -1.08
N VAL A 378 -4.94 13.45 -1.71
CA VAL A 378 -3.64 14.09 -1.50
C VAL A 378 -3.57 15.45 -2.18
N HIS A 379 -3.09 16.46 -1.45
CA HIS A 379 -2.95 17.83 -1.92
C HIS A 379 -1.50 18.34 -1.90
N THR A 380 -0.61 17.61 -1.24
CA THR A 380 0.78 18.04 -1.03
C THR A 380 1.75 17.09 -1.72
N LYS A 381 2.64 17.62 -2.55
CA LYS A 381 3.72 16.84 -3.18
C LYS A 381 4.73 16.36 -2.14
N GLY A 382 5.37 15.23 -2.40
CA GLY A 382 6.32 14.60 -1.50
C GLY A 382 5.71 13.41 -0.74
N LEU A 383 6.31 13.03 0.39
CA LEU A 383 5.83 11.92 1.22
C LEU A 383 4.62 12.32 2.06
N ASN A 384 3.55 11.57 1.93
CA ASN A 384 2.33 11.70 2.74
C ASN A 384 2.07 10.42 3.53
N LEU A 385 1.50 10.55 4.73
CA LEU A 385 1.00 9.44 5.54
C LEU A 385 -0.52 9.40 5.44
N LEU A 386 -1.11 8.22 5.32
CA LEU A 386 -2.55 8.04 5.15
C LEU A 386 -3.13 7.14 6.25
N SER A 387 -4.21 7.60 6.87
CA SER A 387 -4.99 6.84 7.84
C SER A 387 -5.74 5.69 7.16
N ALA A 388 -5.23 4.46 7.29
CA ALA A 388 -5.94 3.23 6.91
C ALA A 388 -5.40 2.01 7.71
N PRO A 389 -6.22 0.94 7.84
CA PRO A 389 -5.81 -0.27 8.54
C PRO A 389 -4.79 -1.08 7.71
N GLY A 390 -4.24 -2.15 8.31
CA GLY A 390 -3.31 -3.07 7.64
C GLY A 390 -3.98 -4.14 6.75
N ASN A 391 -5.31 -4.15 6.61
CA ASN A 391 -6.01 -5.06 5.70
C ASN A 391 -5.68 -4.73 4.25
N ASP A 392 -5.22 -5.73 3.48
CA ASP A 392 -4.69 -5.53 2.12
C ASP A 392 -5.67 -4.81 1.19
N LEU A 393 -6.95 -5.23 1.18
CA LEU A 393 -7.96 -4.66 0.30
C LEU A 393 -8.32 -3.23 0.71
N VAL A 394 -8.54 -3.02 2.00
CA VAL A 394 -8.93 -1.70 2.53
C VAL A 394 -7.80 -0.68 2.37
N ALA A 395 -6.57 -1.07 2.72
CA ALA A 395 -5.41 -0.18 2.62
C ALA A 395 -5.10 0.22 1.17
N ALA A 396 -5.13 -0.75 0.24
CA ALA A 396 -4.86 -0.46 -1.16
C ALA A 396 -5.99 0.34 -1.82
N THR A 397 -7.25 0.10 -1.43
CA THR A 397 -8.38 0.95 -1.84
C THR A 397 -8.20 2.37 -1.29
N ALA A 398 -7.85 2.54 -0.01
CA ALA A 398 -7.62 3.86 0.59
C ALA A 398 -6.54 4.67 -0.16
N LEU A 399 -5.45 4.02 -0.61
CA LEU A 399 -4.44 4.66 -1.45
C LEU A 399 -5.03 5.17 -2.77
N ALA A 400 -5.86 4.36 -3.44
CA ALA A 400 -6.54 4.77 -4.67
C ALA A 400 -7.51 5.94 -4.41
N LEU A 401 -8.30 5.90 -3.32
CA LEU A 401 -9.21 6.98 -2.93
C LEU A 401 -8.46 8.30 -2.69
N SER A 402 -7.25 8.23 -2.12
CA SER A 402 -6.40 9.41 -1.93
C SER A 402 -5.72 9.90 -3.22
N GLY A 403 -5.99 9.27 -4.37
CA GLY A 403 -5.52 9.69 -5.68
C GLY A 403 -4.27 8.97 -6.18
N ALA A 404 -3.81 7.90 -5.53
CA ALA A 404 -2.67 7.13 -6.04
C ALA A 404 -2.98 6.54 -7.42
N HIS A 405 -2.16 6.83 -8.40
CA HIS A 405 -2.27 6.32 -9.77
C HIS A 405 -1.89 4.84 -9.88
N ILE A 406 -0.92 4.42 -9.07
CA ILE A 406 -0.34 3.08 -9.01
C ILE A 406 -0.08 2.75 -7.55
N VAL A 407 -0.27 1.50 -7.15
CA VAL A 407 0.09 0.98 -5.83
C VAL A 407 1.30 0.06 -5.96
N LEU A 408 2.37 0.32 -5.20
CA LEU A 408 3.47 -0.60 -4.99
C LEU A 408 3.17 -1.50 -3.80
N PHE A 409 3.11 -2.79 -4.06
CA PHE A 409 2.72 -3.82 -3.09
C PHE A 409 3.88 -4.79 -2.84
N THR A 410 4.58 -4.61 -1.72
CA THR A 410 5.68 -5.52 -1.36
C THR A 410 5.16 -6.79 -0.69
N THR A 411 5.76 -7.94 -1.01
CA THR A 411 5.34 -9.24 -0.46
C THR A 411 6.49 -10.23 -0.37
N GLY A 412 6.50 -11.03 0.69
CA GLY A 412 7.45 -12.16 0.85
C GLY A 412 6.84 -13.51 0.55
N ARG A 413 5.49 -13.61 0.54
CA ARG A 413 4.75 -14.85 0.35
C ARG A 413 3.87 -14.87 -0.89
N GLY A 414 3.57 -13.70 -1.46
CA GLY A 414 2.75 -13.51 -2.64
C GLY A 414 1.24 -13.48 -2.37
N THR A 415 0.53 -12.74 -3.20
CA THR A 415 -0.92 -12.68 -3.26
C THR A 415 -1.36 -12.33 -4.69
N PRO A 416 -2.47 -12.90 -5.21
CA PRO A 416 -3.02 -12.50 -6.50
C PRO A 416 -3.80 -11.17 -6.46
N PHE A 417 -4.11 -10.67 -5.26
CA PHE A 417 -4.90 -9.45 -5.04
C PHE A 417 -4.47 -8.27 -5.91
N ALA A 418 -5.41 -7.47 -6.37
CA ALA A 418 -5.21 -6.17 -7.01
C ALA A 418 -6.15 -5.12 -6.41
N SER A 419 -5.74 -3.85 -6.42
CA SER A 419 -6.54 -2.70 -6.02
C SER A 419 -7.30 -2.10 -7.21
N PRO A 420 -8.12 -1.04 -7.02
CA PRO A 420 -8.77 -0.34 -8.12
C PRO A 420 -7.82 0.27 -9.15
N VAL A 421 -6.55 0.43 -8.81
CA VAL A 421 -5.52 0.97 -9.70
C VAL A 421 -4.42 -0.06 -9.96
N PRO A 422 -3.58 0.09 -11.00
CA PRO A 422 -2.47 -0.82 -11.26
C PRO A 422 -1.68 -1.12 -9.99
N THR A 423 -1.53 -2.40 -9.64
CA THR A 423 -0.92 -2.86 -8.39
C THR A 423 0.33 -3.67 -8.70
N VAL A 424 1.50 -3.03 -8.61
CA VAL A 424 2.81 -3.63 -8.89
C VAL A 424 3.23 -4.50 -7.71
N LYS A 425 3.31 -5.82 -7.91
CA LYS A 425 3.75 -6.79 -6.89
C LYS A 425 5.27 -6.91 -6.88
N ILE A 426 5.86 -6.58 -5.74
CA ILE A 426 7.32 -6.57 -5.54
C ILE A 426 7.70 -7.65 -4.53
N SER A 427 8.40 -8.69 -4.97
CA SER A 427 8.83 -9.77 -4.07
C SER A 427 10.07 -9.40 -3.26
N SER A 428 10.10 -9.83 -1.99
CA SER A 428 11.26 -9.72 -1.11
C SER A 428 12.35 -10.75 -1.39
N ASN A 429 12.04 -11.79 -2.15
CA ASN A 429 12.96 -12.91 -2.40
C ASN A 429 12.76 -13.49 -3.80
N SER A 430 13.86 -13.94 -4.41
CA SER A 430 13.88 -14.49 -5.78
C SER A 430 13.16 -15.83 -5.90
N LYS A 431 13.06 -16.61 -4.81
CA LYS A 431 12.31 -17.86 -4.79
C LYS A 431 10.82 -17.63 -5.06
N LEU A 432 10.22 -16.63 -4.42
CA LEU A 432 8.83 -16.25 -4.66
C LEU A 432 8.65 -15.74 -6.11
N ALA A 433 9.55 -14.86 -6.57
CA ALA A 433 9.48 -14.32 -7.92
C ALA A 433 9.50 -15.41 -8.99
N GLY A 434 10.36 -16.42 -8.83
CA GLY A 434 10.43 -17.54 -9.77
C GLY A 434 9.28 -18.55 -9.63
N HIS A 435 8.74 -18.74 -8.41
CA HIS A 435 7.64 -19.69 -8.17
C HIS A 435 6.27 -19.14 -8.54
N LYS A 436 6.07 -17.84 -8.40
CA LYS A 436 4.81 -17.11 -8.67
C LYS A 436 5.02 -16.03 -9.72
N ASP A 437 5.67 -16.40 -10.80
CA ASP A 437 5.93 -15.50 -11.92
C ASP A 437 4.65 -14.85 -12.49
N ASN A 438 3.51 -15.54 -12.42
CA ASN A 438 2.21 -15.00 -12.81
C ASN A 438 1.59 -13.99 -11.81
N TRP A 439 2.21 -13.77 -10.63
CA TRP A 439 1.74 -12.79 -9.63
C TRP A 439 2.73 -11.64 -9.43
N ILE A 440 4.03 -11.92 -9.58
CA ILE A 440 5.10 -10.99 -9.21
C ILE A 440 5.57 -10.21 -10.43
N ASP A 441 5.55 -8.90 -10.33
CA ASP A 441 5.97 -7.97 -11.37
C ASP A 441 7.46 -7.62 -11.27
N PHE A 442 7.98 -7.52 -10.04
CA PHE A 442 9.35 -7.08 -9.80
C PHE A 442 10.01 -7.88 -8.67
N ASN A 443 11.26 -8.32 -8.90
CA ASN A 443 12.04 -9.09 -7.93
C ASN A 443 13.06 -8.20 -7.22
N ALA A 444 12.76 -7.77 -5.97
CA ALA A 444 13.70 -7.06 -5.13
C ALA A 444 14.64 -7.98 -4.33
N GLY A 445 14.39 -9.30 -4.32
CA GLY A 445 15.27 -10.28 -3.68
C GLY A 445 16.70 -10.26 -4.21
N ARG A 446 16.90 -9.78 -5.45
CA ARG A 446 18.22 -9.59 -6.06
C ARG A 446 19.16 -8.69 -5.24
N LEU A 447 18.63 -7.86 -4.35
CA LEU A 447 19.45 -6.98 -3.48
C LEU A 447 20.41 -7.80 -2.60
N VAL A 448 20.01 -8.97 -2.14
CA VAL A 448 20.88 -9.88 -1.36
C VAL A 448 21.66 -10.87 -2.22
N GLU A 449 21.55 -10.77 -3.54
CA GLU A 449 22.24 -11.54 -4.56
C GLU A 449 23.28 -10.70 -5.31
N ASP A 450 23.86 -9.70 -4.61
CA ASP A 450 24.90 -8.79 -5.10
C ASP A 450 24.43 -7.70 -6.10
N MET A 451 23.11 -7.41 -6.20
CA MET A 451 22.58 -6.26 -6.95
C MET A 451 22.69 -4.98 -6.10
N PRO A 452 23.37 -3.92 -6.57
CA PRO A 452 23.42 -2.65 -5.82
C PRO A 452 22.03 -1.98 -5.71
N MET A 453 21.74 -1.37 -4.55
CA MET A 453 20.47 -0.66 -4.31
C MET A 453 20.20 0.43 -5.34
N GLU A 454 21.21 1.22 -5.70
CA GLU A 454 21.09 2.29 -6.70
C GLU A 454 20.61 1.76 -8.06
N MET A 455 21.14 0.63 -8.51
CA MET A 455 20.72 0.01 -9.76
C MET A 455 19.30 -0.56 -9.64
N LEU A 456 19.02 -1.27 -8.55
CA LEU A 456 17.73 -1.92 -8.34
C LEU A 456 16.58 -0.90 -8.21
N SER A 457 16.79 0.20 -7.48
CA SER A 457 15.80 1.28 -7.35
C SER A 457 15.56 2.02 -8.66
N LYS A 458 16.60 2.22 -9.46
CA LYS A 458 16.49 2.79 -10.81
C LYS A 458 15.69 1.87 -11.74
N GLU A 459 15.97 0.56 -11.75
CA GLU A 459 15.18 -0.40 -12.52
C GLU A 459 13.71 -0.40 -12.09
N LEU A 460 13.42 -0.31 -10.77
CA LEU A 460 12.04 -0.20 -10.28
C LEU A 460 11.39 1.11 -10.76
N PHE A 461 12.12 2.21 -10.75
CA PHE A 461 11.63 3.50 -11.23
C PHE A 461 11.29 3.44 -12.73
N GLU A 462 12.15 2.89 -13.54
CA GLU A 462 11.92 2.68 -14.98
C GLU A 462 10.73 1.74 -15.22
N TYR A 463 10.58 0.69 -14.41
CA TYR A 463 9.43 -0.20 -14.47
C TYR A 463 8.11 0.53 -14.16
N VAL A 464 8.08 1.36 -13.11
CA VAL A 464 6.89 2.14 -12.74
C VAL A 464 6.55 3.17 -13.81
N LEU A 465 7.53 3.85 -14.42
CA LEU A 465 7.29 4.74 -15.57
C LEU A 465 6.71 3.98 -16.76
N ALA A 466 7.15 2.76 -17.01
CA ALA A 466 6.59 1.90 -18.07
C ALA A 466 5.12 1.54 -17.75
N VAL A 467 4.80 1.19 -16.48
CA VAL A 467 3.43 0.94 -16.04
C VAL A 467 2.57 2.20 -16.18
N ALA A 468 3.07 3.36 -15.76
CA ALA A 468 2.41 4.65 -15.96
C ALA A 468 2.18 4.98 -17.45
N SER A 469 3.05 4.48 -18.32
CA SER A 469 2.96 4.63 -19.79
C SER A 469 2.11 3.57 -20.50
N GLY A 470 1.42 2.69 -19.74
CA GLY A 470 0.48 1.72 -20.30
C GLY A 470 0.93 0.26 -20.27
N LYS A 471 2.12 -0.06 -19.74
CA LYS A 471 2.49 -1.45 -19.47
C LYS A 471 1.53 -2.02 -18.43
N LYS A 472 0.85 -3.12 -18.76
CA LYS A 472 -0.01 -3.82 -17.81
C LYS A 472 0.83 -4.57 -16.77
N VAL A 473 0.37 -4.57 -15.53
CA VAL A 473 0.87 -5.44 -14.47
C VAL A 473 0.16 -6.78 -14.53
N LYS A 474 0.74 -7.82 -13.93
CA LYS A 474 0.24 -9.20 -14.00
C LYS A 474 -1.20 -9.36 -13.49
N ALA A 475 -1.58 -8.58 -12.47
CA ALA A 475 -2.94 -8.59 -11.97
C ALA A 475 -3.95 -8.01 -12.98
N GLU A 476 -3.59 -6.96 -13.72
CA GLU A 476 -4.42 -6.41 -14.80
C GLU A 476 -4.55 -7.42 -15.98
N GLU A 477 -3.45 -8.10 -16.32
CA GLU A 477 -3.47 -9.16 -17.36
C GLU A 477 -4.40 -10.31 -16.96
N ALA A 478 -4.52 -10.59 -15.66
CA ALA A 478 -5.43 -11.60 -15.10
C ALA A 478 -6.88 -11.08 -14.93
N GLY A 479 -7.14 -9.77 -15.15
CA GLY A 479 -8.46 -9.16 -14.97
C GLY A 479 -8.86 -8.98 -13.51
N PHE A 480 -7.89 -8.79 -12.61
CA PHE A 480 -8.16 -8.63 -11.17
C PHE A 480 -8.26 -7.15 -10.80
N HIS A 481 -9.39 -6.81 -10.18
CA HIS A 481 -9.69 -5.48 -9.63
C HIS A 481 -10.57 -5.67 -8.40
N ASP A 482 -10.01 -5.41 -7.23
CA ASP A 482 -10.73 -5.56 -5.98
C ASP A 482 -10.86 -4.21 -5.27
N MET A 483 -11.96 -4.03 -4.54
CA MET A 483 -12.23 -2.86 -3.75
C MET A 483 -12.80 -3.26 -2.39
N ALA A 484 -12.38 -2.58 -1.32
CA ALA A 484 -12.99 -2.70 -0.01
C ALA A 484 -12.99 -1.35 0.72
N ILE A 485 -14.13 -0.97 1.26
CA ILE A 485 -14.31 0.24 2.08
C ILE A 485 -14.16 -0.12 3.54
N PHE A 486 -13.46 0.71 4.31
CA PHE A 486 -13.26 0.51 5.74
C PHE A 486 -14.57 0.65 6.50
N LYS A 487 -14.91 -0.35 7.31
CA LYS A 487 -16.10 -0.41 8.14
C LYS A 487 -15.72 -0.62 9.60
N GLN A 488 -16.27 0.18 10.49
CA GLN A 488 -16.02 0.14 11.92
C GLN A 488 -17.30 -0.09 12.75
N GLY A 489 -18.43 0.44 12.30
CA GLY A 489 -19.66 0.53 13.07
C GLY A 489 -20.66 -0.61 12.81
N VAL A 490 -21.87 -0.39 13.29
CA VAL A 490 -22.99 -1.33 13.19
C VAL A 490 -23.68 -1.23 11.82
N THR A 491 -24.38 -2.31 11.46
CA THR A 491 -25.28 -2.36 10.29
C THR A 491 -26.72 -2.42 10.79
N LEU A 492 -27.65 -1.66 10.16
CA LEU A 492 -29.09 -1.70 10.45
C LEU A 492 -29.69 -3.06 10.12
#